data_20e12c518faffb389808b0ab6c308e6c
#
_entry.id   20e12c518faffb389808b0ab6c308e6c
#
_cell.length_a   1.000
_cell.length_b   1.000
_cell.length_c   1.000
_cell.angle_alpha   90.00
_cell.angle_beta   90.00
_cell.angle_gamma   90.00
#
_symmetry.space_group_name_H-M   'P 1'
#
loop_
_entity.id
_entity.type
_entity.pdbx_description
1 polymer ?
#
loop_
_entity_poly.entity_id
_entity_poly.type
_entity_poly.pdbx_seq_one_letter_code
_entity_poly.pdbx_strand_id
1 'polypeptide(L)'
;LVSLQGLGDRYPHQLSGGQQQRVAIARALVCKPRLMLLDEPFSNIDTQVRMKLILEIRTLLKRQGIGAIFVSHSKEEAFAFADRLALFRAGHIEQVGEPEQLYRQPQNRFVAEFLGGVNYLAAEVVDSHCVQTALEVICGHEPHGRARGERLQLMLRPQQLALAAAADGDLLVREQQFLGHHCRVLVECAGQMLEASIGEPLEGERARVTVAPHALVLFEQMS
;
A
#
# COMPACT_ATOMS: atom_id res chain seq x y z
N LEU A 1 11.04 4.46 29.24
CA LEU A 1 11.26 4.25 27.81
C LEU A 1 10.09 3.54 27.15
N VAL A 2 9.60 2.43 27.71
CA VAL A 2 8.57 1.55 27.11
C VAL A 2 7.21 1.62 27.81
N SER A 3 6.95 2.64 28.61
CA SER A 3 5.67 2.90 29.31
C SER A 3 5.15 1.73 30.14
N LEU A 4 6.04 1.13 30.98
CA LEU A 4 5.74 0.00 31.86
C LEU A 4 5.81 0.38 33.35
N GLN A 5 5.70 1.67 33.70
CA GLN A 5 5.75 2.12 35.10
C GLN A 5 4.66 1.42 35.93
N GLY A 6 5.03 0.97 37.13
CA GLY A 6 4.13 0.29 38.08
C GLY A 6 3.78 -1.17 37.71
N LEU A 7 4.44 -1.77 36.72
CA LEU A 7 4.20 -3.15 36.31
C LEU A 7 5.35 -4.10 36.64
N GLY A 8 6.38 -3.63 37.38
CA GLY A 8 7.60 -4.40 37.65
C GLY A 8 7.38 -5.71 38.42
N ASP A 9 6.38 -5.77 39.29
CA ASP A 9 6.09 -6.94 40.12
C ASP A 9 5.08 -7.92 39.47
N ARG A 10 4.61 -7.64 38.25
CA ARG A 10 3.65 -8.50 37.55
C ARG A 10 4.35 -9.62 36.78
N TYR A 11 3.76 -10.80 36.86
CA TYR A 11 4.15 -11.94 36.04
C TYR A 11 3.68 -11.78 34.58
N PRO A 12 4.33 -12.43 33.61
CA PRO A 12 3.95 -12.30 32.19
C PRO A 12 2.48 -12.58 31.89
N HIS A 13 1.87 -13.57 32.52
CA HIS A 13 0.44 -13.91 32.36
C HIS A 13 -0.53 -12.85 32.90
N GLN A 14 -0.05 -11.89 33.67
CA GLN A 14 -0.82 -10.77 34.23
C GLN A 14 -0.71 -9.52 33.35
N LEU A 15 0.01 -9.58 32.24
CA LEU A 15 0.24 -8.51 31.29
C LEU A 15 -0.57 -8.74 30.01
N SER A 16 -1.10 -7.66 29.43
CA SER A 16 -1.68 -7.72 28.09
C SER A 16 -0.61 -8.05 27.03
N GLY A 17 -1.00 -8.55 25.85
CA GLY A 17 -0.08 -8.87 24.77
C GLY A 17 0.84 -7.70 24.41
N GLY A 18 0.30 -6.47 24.31
CA GLY A 18 1.10 -5.27 24.07
C GLY A 18 2.07 -4.94 25.21
N GLN A 19 1.71 -5.21 26.48
CA GLN A 19 2.61 -5.04 27.62
C GLN A 19 3.71 -6.09 27.59
N GLN A 20 3.40 -7.36 27.30
CA GLN A 20 4.40 -8.42 27.13
C GLN A 20 5.41 -8.08 26.04
N GLN A 21 4.94 -7.56 24.91
CA GLN A 21 5.81 -7.12 23.81
C GLN A 21 6.73 -5.97 24.23
N ARG A 22 6.21 -4.98 24.97
CA ARG A 22 7.02 -3.89 25.51
C ARG A 22 8.10 -4.42 26.48
N VAL A 23 7.79 -5.43 27.28
CA VAL A 23 8.79 -6.10 28.16
C VAL A 23 9.86 -6.79 27.33
N ALA A 24 9.49 -7.53 26.28
CA ALA A 24 10.45 -8.20 25.40
C ALA A 24 11.41 -7.19 24.73
N ILE A 25 10.86 -6.08 24.21
CA ILE A 25 11.65 -5.00 23.60
C ILE A 25 12.55 -4.33 24.66
N ALA A 26 12.02 -4.03 25.85
CA ALA A 26 12.83 -3.45 26.95
C ALA A 26 14.00 -4.36 27.32
N ARG A 27 13.77 -5.67 27.44
CA ARG A 27 14.83 -6.67 27.71
C ARG A 27 15.93 -6.65 26.65
N ALA A 28 15.55 -6.54 25.36
CA ALA A 28 16.53 -6.45 24.28
C ALA A 28 17.30 -5.12 24.30
N LEU A 29 16.66 -4.01 24.68
CA LEU A 29 17.27 -2.68 24.74
C LEU A 29 18.26 -2.50 25.89
N VAL A 30 18.11 -3.25 26.99
CA VAL A 30 19.05 -3.17 28.15
C VAL A 30 20.50 -3.44 27.73
N CYS A 31 20.70 -4.31 26.75
CA CYS A 31 22.05 -4.64 26.23
C CYS A 31 22.61 -3.55 25.29
N LYS A 32 21.90 -2.45 25.04
CA LYS A 32 22.27 -1.35 24.13
C LYS A 32 22.73 -1.85 22.76
N PRO A 33 21.91 -2.63 22.04
CA PRO A 33 22.29 -3.20 20.74
C PRO A 33 22.46 -2.11 19.70
N ARG A 34 23.31 -2.34 18.69
CA ARG A 34 23.41 -1.49 17.51
C ARG A 34 22.32 -1.83 16.47
N LEU A 35 21.87 -3.08 16.49
CA LEU A 35 20.85 -3.62 15.58
C LEU A 35 19.89 -4.50 16.37
N MET A 36 18.60 -4.32 16.13
CA MET A 36 17.50 -5.13 16.68
C MET A 36 16.83 -5.92 15.56
N LEU A 37 16.63 -7.21 15.80
CA LEU A 37 15.86 -8.09 14.90
C LEU A 37 14.48 -8.32 15.51
N LEU A 38 13.44 -8.02 14.77
CA LEU A 38 12.04 -8.11 15.17
C LEU A 38 11.30 -9.01 14.17
N ASP A 39 11.01 -10.23 14.59
CA ASP A 39 10.30 -11.21 13.78
C ASP A 39 8.84 -11.28 14.23
N GLU A 40 7.92 -10.80 13.37
CA GLU A 40 6.48 -10.69 13.62
C GLU A 40 6.10 -10.18 15.03
N PRO A 41 6.72 -9.10 15.54
CA PRO A 41 6.64 -8.74 16.95
C PRO A 41 5.24 -8.28 17.38
N PHE A 42 4.33 -8.01 16.46
CA PHE A 42 3.00 -7.45 16.76
C PHE A 42 1.84 -8.37 16.39
N SER A 43 2.13 -9.62 15.98
CA SER A 43 1.12 -10.58 15.52
C SER A 43 0.01 -10.87 16.55
N ASN A 44 0.34 -10.90 17.84
CA ASN A 44 -0.58 -11.23 18.94
C ASN A 44 -1.18 -10.00 19.62
N ILE A 45 -1.13 -8.82 18.98
CA ILE A 45 -1.62 -7.57 19.55
C ILE A 45 -2.91 -7.17 18.84
N ASP A 46 -3.87 -6.68 19.63
CA ASP A 46 -5.12 -6.11 19.11
C ASP A 46 -4.85 -4.98 18.10
N THR A 47 -5.63 -4.96 17.01
CA THR A 47 -5.45 -4.04 15.90
C THR A 47 -5.52 -2.57 16.31
N GLN A 48 -6.39 -2.22 17.31
CA GLN A 48 -6.55 -0.84 17.73
C GLN A 48 -5.32 -0.25 18.41
N VAL A 49 -4.57 -1.10 19.18
CA VAL A 49 -3.36 -0.67 19.88
C VAL A 49 -2.09 -0.92 19.08
N ARG A 50 -2.14 -1.82 18.11
CA ARG A 50 -0.98 -2.27 17.31
C ARG A 50 -0.26 -1.12 16.61
N MET A 51 -0.99 -0.33 15.82
CA MET A 51 -0.40 0.78 15.07
C MET A 51 0.25 1.83 15.98
N LYS A 52 -0.38 2.14 17.11
CA LYS A 52 0.20 3.05 18.10
C LYS A 52 1.50 2.50 18.66
N LEU A 53 1.53 1.21 19.00
CA LEU A 53 2.73 0.56 19.52
C LEU A 53 3.87 0.53 18.51
N ILE A 54 3.58 0.24 17.24
CA ILE A 54 4.55 0.28 16.13
C ILE A 54 5.23 1.65 16.06
N LEU A 55 4.45 2.72 16.03
CA LEU A 55 4.97 4.10 15.95
C LEU A 55 5.78 4.50 17.19
N GLU A 56 5.35 4.07 18.39
CA GLU A 56 6.09 4.30 19.63
C GLU A 56 7.45 3.59 19.61
N ILE A 57 7.50 2.31 19.19
CA ILE A 57 8.73 1.53 19.11
C ILE A 57 9.66 2.09 18.04
N ARG A 58 9.15 2.41 16.85
CA ARG A 58 9.92 3.09 15.80
C ARG A 58 10.56 4.37 16.32
N THR A 59 9.78 5.21 16.99
CA THR A 59 10.28 6.48 17.56
C THR A 59 11.35 6.24 18.61
N LEU A 60 11.16 5.24 19.48
CA LEU A 60 12.12 4.86 20.51
C LEU A 60 13.45 4.42 19.90
N LEU A 61 13.43 3.50 18.92
CA LEU A 61 14.63 2.99 18.26
C LEU A 61 15.39 4.11 17.54
N LYS A 62 14.68 4.99 16.82
CA LYS A 62 15.30 6.15 16.16
C LYS A 62 15.95 7.11 17.14
N ARG A 63 15.30 7.42 18.27
CA ARG A 63 15.89 8.28 19.33
C ARG A 63 17.13 7.69 19.97
N GLN A 64 17.21 6.37 20.02
CA GLN A 64 18.37 5.66 20.56
C GLN A 64 19.46 5.37 19.52
N GLY A 65 19.25 5.72 18.25
CA GLY A 65 20.18 5.43 17.16
C GLY A 65 20.35 3.94 16.87
N ILE A 66 19.32 3.12 17.19
CA ILE A 66 19.35 1.66 17.02
C ILE A 66 18.75 1.33 15.65
N GLY A 67 19.51 0.63 14.81
CA GLY A 67 19.00 0.03 13.58
C GLY A 67 18.01 -1.10 13.89
N ALA A 68 17.04 -1.33 13.01
CA ALA A 68 16.09 -2.45 13.16
C ALA A 68 15.86 -3.16 11.83
N ILE A 69 15.82 -4.49 11.87
CA ILE A 69 15.24 -5.33 10.82
C ILE A 69 13.93 -5.86 11.39
N PHE A 70 12.85 -5.53 10.68
CA PHE A 70 11.49 -5.86 11.09
C PHE A 70 10.84 -6.75 10.03
N VAL A 71 10.42 -7.94 10.42
CA VAL A 71 9.71 -8.88 9.56
C VAL A 71 8.23 -8.86 9.90
N SER A 72 7.39 -8.67 8.91
CA SER A 72 5.93 -8.71 9.05
C SER A 72 5.27 -9.17 7.73
N HIS A 73 4.11 -9.81 7.85
CA HIS A 73 3.22 -10.12 6.74
C HIS A 73 2.16 -9.02 6.52
N SER A 74 2.10 -8.00 7.38
CA SER A 74 1.20 -6.85 7.25
C SER A 74 1.91 -5.70 6.53
N LYS A 75 1.37 -5.29 5.39
CA LYS A 75 1.85 -4.12 4.65
C LYS A 75 1.67 -2.83 5.44
N GLU A 76 0.58 -2.71 6.21
CA GLU A 76 0.29 -1.55 7.04
C GLU A 76 1.36 -1.35 8.11
N GLU A 77 1.78 -2.46 8.76
CA GLU A 77 2.87 -2.44 9.74
C GLU A 77 4.19 -2.04 9.07
N ALA A 78 4.48 -2.64 7.92
CA ALA A 78 5.69 -2.36 7.17
C ALA A 78 5.77 -0.89 6.73
N PHE A 79 4.68 -0.32 6.20
CA PHE A 79 4.60 1.10 5.86
C PHE A 79 4.77 2.03 7.06
N ALA A 80 4.20 1.65 8.21
CA ALA A 80 4.31 2.49 9.42
C ALA A 80 5.69 2.45 10.06
N PHE A 81 6.40 1.32 9.95
CA PHE A 81 7.67 1.10 10.64
C PHE A 81 8.91 1.42 9.81
N ALA A 82 8.93 1.03 8.54
CA ALA A 82 10.15 0.96 7.76
C ALA A 82 10.53 2.30 7.11
N ASP A 83 11.84 2.55 7.04
CA ASP A 83 12.42 3.56 6.15
C ASP A 83 12.72 2.96 4.76
N ARG A 84 12.99 1.65 4.73
CA ARG A 84 13.16 0.86 3.50
C ARG A 84 12.45 -0.49 3.64
N LEU A 85 11.78 -0.91 2.58
CA LEU A 85 11.15 -2.22 2.47
C LEU A 85 11.95 -3.13 1.55
N ALA A 86 11.99 -4.42 1.91
CA ALA A 86 12.40 -5.49 1.02
C ALA A 86 11.24 -6.49 0.90
N LEU A 87 10.72 -6.68 -0.30
CA LEU A 87 9.68 -7.68 -0.56
C LEU A 87 10.31 -8.99 -0.97
N PHE A 88 9.91 -10.04 -0.26
CA PHE A 88 10.38 -11.41 -0.49
C PHE A 88 9.29 -12.26 -1.14
N ARG A 89 9.71 -13.09 -2.10
CA ARG A 89 8.88 -14.13 -2.70
C ARG A 89 9.72 -15.35 -3.00
N ALA A 90 9.29 -16.52 -2.54
CA ALA A 90 9.96 -17.80 -2.80
C ALA A 90 11.47 -17.78 -2.53
N GLY A 91 11.90 -17.13 -1.44
CA GLY A 91 13.31 -17.04 -1.04
C GLY A 91 14.15 -15.97 -1.77
N HIS A 92 13.55 -15.19 -2.67
CA HIS A 92 14.21 -14.12 -3.41
C HIS A 92 13.67 -12.75 -3.03
N ILE A 93 14.53 -11.73 -3.13
CA ILE A 93 14.11 -10.34 -2.99
C ILE A 93 13.58 -9.86 -4.33
N GLU A 94 12.31 -9.51 -4.39
CA GLU A 94 11.64 -8.97 -5.58
C GLU A 94 11.96 -7.49 -5.81
N GLN A 95 11.91 -6.69 -4.76
CA GLN A 95 12.23 -5.27 -4.83
C GLN A 95 12.63 -4.74 -3.45
N VAL A 96 13.55 -3.75 -3.44
CA VAL A 96 13.97 -3.03 -2.23
C VAL A 96 13.94 -1.53 -2.51
N GLY A 97 13.38 -0.75 -1.60
CA GLY A 97 13.34 0.72 -1.72
C GLY A 97 12.55 1.37 -0.59
N GLU A 98 12.27 2.64 -0.72
CA GLU A 98 11.36 3.36 0.18
C GLU A 98 9.92 2.86 0.00
N PRO A 99 9.10 2.79 1.07
CA PRO A 99 7.73 2.29 0.99
C PRO A 99 6.89 2.97 -0.11
N GLU A 100 6.94 4.29 -0.19
CA GLU A 100 6.21 5.08 -1.18
C GLU A 100 6.69 4.79 -2.61
N GLN A 101 8.00 4.63 -2.80
CA GLN A 101 8.57 4.28 -4.11
C GLN A 101 8.07 2.91 -4.57
N LEU A 102 8.12 1.88 -3.70
CA LEU A 102 7.64 0.54 -4.06
C LEU A 102 6.15 0.54 -4.41
N TYR A 103 5.36 1.32 -3.68
CA TYR A 103 3.92 1.45 -3.92
C TYR A 103 3.59 2.13 -5.25
N ARG A 104 4.32 3.21 -5.57
CA ARG A 104 4.07 4.02 -6.78
C ARG A 104 4.73 3.47 -8.02
N GLN A 105 5.91 2.81 -7.88
CA GLN A 105 6.74 2.30 -8.97
C GLN A 105 7.14 0.84 -8.72
N PRO A 106 6.16 -0.09 -8.65
CA PRO A 106 6.45 -1.50 -8.50
C PRO A 106 7.16 -2.05 -9.74
N GLN A 107 8.21 -2.85 -9.53
CA GLN A 107 8.99 -3.44 -10.63
C GLN A 107 8.25 -4.55 -11.37
N ASN A 108 7.29 -5.20 -10.71
CA ASN A 108 6.48 -6.26 -11.29
C ASN A 108 5.07 -6.31 -10.65
N ARG A 109 4.19 -7.12 -11.25
CA ARG A 109 2.80 -7.27 -10.79
C ARG A 109 2.70 -7.80 -9.37
N PHE A 110 3.57 -8.73 -8.98
CA PHE A 110 3.56 -9.27 -7.62
C PHE A 110 3.76 -8.15 -6.60
N VAL A 111 4.74 -7.27 -6.81
CA VAL A 111 4.96 -6.12 -5.93
C VAL A 111 3.76 -5.18 -5.94
N ALA A 112 3.20 -4.91 -7.12
CA ALA A 112 2.02 -4.05 -7.25
C ALA A 112 0.83 -4.58 -6.44
N GLU A 113 0.49 -5.85 -6.60
CA GLU A 113 -0.65 -6.53 -5.98
C GLU A 113 -0.45 -6.74 -4.48
N PHE A 114 0.77 -7.10 -4.06
CA PHE A 114 1.08 -7.29 -2.65
C PHE A 114 0.88 -6.01 -1.85
N LEU A 115 1.30 -4.86 -2.39
CA LEU A 115 1.24 -3.59 -1.68
C LEU A 115 -0.15 -2.94 -1.66
N GLY A 116 -1.07 -3.32 -2.55
CA GLY A 116 -2.43 -2.79 -2.49
C GLY A 116 -3.28 -3.14 -3.70
N GLY A 117 -4.54 -2.69 -3.70
CA GLY A 117 -5.44 -2.83 -4.84
C GLY A 117 -4.86 -2.23 -6.12
N VAL A 118 -5.10 -2.88 -7.23
CA VAL A 118 -4.64 -2.45 -8.56
C VAL A 118 -5.71 -2.71 -9.62
N ASN A 119 -5.78 -1.81 -10.59
CA ASN A 119 -6.47 -2.02 -11.85
C ASN A 119 -5.42 -2.18 -12.95
N TYR A 120 -5.67 -3.07 -13.89
CA TYR A 120 -4.86 -3.23 -15.09
C TYR A 120 -5.72 -2.93 -16.31
N LEU A 121 -5.37 -1.92 -17.06
CA LEU A 121 -6.04 -1.54 -18.30
C LEU A 121 -5.18 -1.89 -19.50
N ALA A 122 -5.77 -2.49 -20.53
CA ALA A 122 -5.10 -2.61 -21.81
C ALA A 122 -4.80 -1.19 -22.33
N ALA A 123 -3.56 -0.97 -22.76
CA ALA A 123 -3.06 0.32 -23.19
C ALA A 123 -2.22 0.18 -24.46
N GLU A 124 -2.34 1.15 -25.37
CA GLU A 124 -1.50 1.27 -26.56
C GLU A 124 -0.74 2.60 -26.47
N VAL A 125 0.55 2.55 -26.69
CA VAL A 125 1.45 3.72 -26.59
C VAL A 125 1.14 4.70 -27.74
N VAL A 126 0.76 5.93 -27.39
CA VAL A 126 0.49 7.02 -28.32
C VAL A 126 1.75 7.81 -28.63
N ASP A 127 2.47 8.22 -27.57
CA ASP A 127 3.74 8.94 -27.67
C ASP A 127 4.62 8.63 -26.45
N SER A 128 5.67 9.39 -26.21
CA SER A 128 6.62 9.15 -25.11
C SER A 128 6.03 9.31 -23.70
N HIS A 129 4.88 9.95 -23.55
CA HIS A 129 4.25 10.26 -22.26
C HIS A 129 2.84 9.69 -22.11
N CYS A 130 2.17 9.36 -23.23
CA CYS A 130 0.74 9.07 -23.25
C CYS A 130 0.45 7.67 -23.78
N VAL A 131 -0.55 7.04 -23.18
CA VAL A 131 -1.12 5.77 -23.64
C VAL A 131 -2.63 5.90 -23.85
N GLN A 132 -3.16 5.25 -24.89
CA GLN A 132 -4.60 5.12 -25.13
C GLN A 132 -5.12 3.92 -24.37
N THR A 133 -6.19 4.09 -23.62
CA THR A 133 -6.92 3.04 -22.91
C THR A 133 -8.39 3.03 -23.29
N ALA A 134 -9.16 2.08 -22.74
CA ALA A 134 -10.62 2.05 -22.88
C ALA A 134 -11.32 3.21 -22.14
N LEU A 135 -10.65 3.85 -21.17
CA LEU A 135 -11.19 5.01 -20.46
C LEU A 135 -10.97 6.29 -21.27
N GLU A 136 -9.72 6.62 -21.49
CA GLU A 136 -9.25 7.85 -22.14
C GLU A 136 -7.77 7.74 -22.53
N VAL A 137 -7.22 8.78 -23.13
CA VAL A 137 -5.77 8.95 -23.27
C VAL A 137 -5.23 9.40 -21.93
N ILE A 138 -4.37 8.58 -21.32
CA ILE A 138 -3.76 8.86 -20.02
C ILE A 138 -2.30 9.24 -20.24
N CYS A 139 -1.92 10.40 -19.72
CA CYS A 139 -0.56 10.93 -19.87
C CYS A 139 0.17 10.99 -18.54
N GLY A 140 1.45 10.61 -18.58
CA GLY A 140 2.36 10.71 -17.44
C GLY A 140 3.14 12.02 -17.40
N HIS A 141 3.71 12.34 -16.22
CA HIS A 141 4.60 13.50 -16.06
C HIS A 141 5.99 13.27 -16.68
N GLU A 142 6.39 12.00 -16.80
CA GLU A 142 7.71 11.58 -17.25
C GLU A 142 7.58 10.63 -18.45
N PRO A 143 8.58 10.60 -19.35
CA PRO A 143 8.58 9.68 -20.46
C PRO A 143 8.73 8.23 -19.95
N HIS A 144 7.88 7.34 -20.46
CA HIS A 144 7.84 5.92 -20.04
C HIS A 144 8.81 5.01 -20.82
N GLY A 145 9.51 5.53 -21.84
CA GLY A 145 10.55 4.79 -22.58
C GLY A 145 10.05 3.66 -23.49
N ARG A 146 8.75 3.59 -23.78
CA ARG A 146 8.13 2.58 -24.65
C ARG A 146 7.94 3.09 -26.07
N ALA A 147 7.92 2.16 -27.05
CA ALA A 147 7.76 2.51 -28.46
C ALA A 147 6.29 2.78 -28.81
N ARG A 148 6.06 3.74 -29.72
CA ARG A 148 4.72 4.05 -30.22
C ARG A 148 4.07 2.81 -30.86
N GLY A 149 2.78 2.56 -30.52
CA GLY A 149 2.02 1.39 -30.96
C GLY A 149 2.28 0.12 -30.16
N GLU A 150 3.19 0.16 -29.15
CA GLU A 150 3.40 -0.96 -28.25
C GLU A 150 2.15 -1.19 -27.39
N ARG A 151 1.73 -2.46 -27.26
CA ARG A 151 0.57 -2.85 -26.46
C ARG A 151 1.01 -3.39 -25.12
N LEU A 152 0.55 -2.75 -24.07
CA LEU A 152 0.95 -2.97 -22.69
C LEU A 152 -0.28 -3.01 -21.78
N GLN A 153 -0.05 -3.19 -20.50
CA GLN A 153 -1.05 -2.98 -19.46
C GLN A 153 -0.62 -1.82 -18.57
N LEU A 154 -1.46 -0.80 -18.51
CA LEU A 154 -1.33 0.30 -17.57
C LEU A 154 -1.85 -0.16 -16.20
N MET A 155 -1.01 0.00 -15.17
CA MET A 155 -1.41 -0.18 -13.79
C MET A 155 -1.95 1.13 -13.22
N LEU A 156 -3.13 1.08 -12.60
CA LEU A 156 -3.72 2.20 -11.86
C LEU A 156 -4.11 1.75 -10.45
N ARG A 157 -3.79 2.58 -9.47
CA ARG A 157 -4.30 2.40 -8.11
C ARG A 157 -5.75 2.88 -8.02
N PRO A 158 -6.60 2.26 -7.16
CA PRO A 158 -7.99 2.67 -7.00
C PRO A 158 -8.19 4.17 -6.73
N GLN A 159 -7.28 4.79 -5.96
CA GLN A 159 -7.33 6.23 -5.65
C GLN A 159 -6.90 7.15 -6.80
N GLN A 160 -6.37 6.62 -7.89
CA GLN A 160 -6.02 7.40 -9.10
C GLN A 160 -7.23 7.59 -10.03
N LEU A 161 -8.30 6.82 -9.81
CA LEU A 161 -9.55 6.96 -10.54
C LEU A 161 -10.46 7.95 -9.80
N ALA A 162 -10.53 9.17 -10.28
CA ALA A 162 -11.49 10.16 -9.80
C ALA A 162 -12.83 9.94 -10.53
N LEU A 163 -13.86 9.60 -9.77
CA LEU A 163 -15.20 9.36 -10.31
C LEU A 163 -16.13 10.53 -9.98
N ALA A 164 -16.93 10.93 -10.96
CA ALA A 164 -18.02 11.88 -10.80
C ALA A 164 -19.32 11.28 -11.34
N ALA A 165 -20.41 11.44 -10.59
CA ALA A 165 -21.73 11.02 -11.05
C ALA A 165 -22.10 11.78 -12.34
N ALA A 166 -22.53 11.05 -13.37
CA ALA A 166 -22.90 11.62 -14.66
C ALA A 166 -23.91 10.70 -15.36
N ALA A 167 -25.10 11.21 -15.64
CA ALA A 167 -26.17 10.43 -16.30
C ALA A 167 -25.75 9.93 -17.68
N ASP A 168 -24.88 10.67 -18.37
CA ASP A 168 -24.27 10.36 -19.68
C ASP A 168 -22.88 9.73 -19.57
N GLY A 169 -22.46 9.32 -18.35
CA GLY A 169 -21.15 8.71 -18.12
C GLY A 169 -21.01 7.33 -18.77
N ASP A 170 -19.79 7.00 -19.21
CA ASP A 170 -19.48 5.74 -19.89
C ASP A 170 -19.30 4.57 -18.94
N LEU A 171 -19.13 4.82 -17.64
CA LEU A 171 -18.96 3.81 -16.61
C LEU A 171 -20.29 3.46 -15.94
N LEU A 172 -20.54 2.16 -15.77
CA LEU A 172 -21.66 1.67 -14.97
C LEU A 172 -21.18 1.40 -13.54
N VAL A 173 -21.83 2.02 -12.55
CA VAL A 173 -21.58 1.75 -11.13
C VAL A 173 -22.25 0.43 -10.77
N ARG A 174 -21.46 -0.57 -10.39
CA ARG A 174 -21.95 -1.92 -10.06
C ARG A 174 -22.13 -2.14 -8.57
N GLU A 175 -21.21 -1.61 -7.79
CA GLU A 175 -21.23 -1.77 -6.35
C GLU A 175 -20.58 -0.56 -5.67
N GLN A 176 -21.10 -0.18 -4.51
CA GLN A 176 -20.50 0.83 -3.65
C GLN A 176 -20.52 0.34 -2.20
N GLN A 177 -19.40 0.50 -1.53
CA GLN A 177 -19.24 0.11 -0.14
C GLN A 177 -18.54 1.22 0.65
N PHE A 178 -19.23 1.78 1.63
CA PHE A 178 -18.63 2.76 2.54
C PHE A 178 -17.78 2.04 3.60
N LEU A 179 -16.51 2.40 3.70
CA LEU A 179 -15.51 1.79 4.60
C LEU A 179 -15.06 2.73 5.72
N GLY A 180 -15.88 3.71 6.07
CA GLY A 180 -15.67 4.66 7.18
C GLY A 180 -14.91 5.92 6.76
N HIS A 181 -13.77 5.83 6.13
CA HIS A 181 -12.95 6.96 5.69
C HIS A 181 -12.86 7.12 4.17
N HIS A 182 -13.37 6.18 3.42
CA HIS A 182 -13.51 6.22 1.97
C HIS A 182 -14.64 5.29 1.52
N CYS A 183 -15.06 5.44 0.28
CA CYS A 183 -15.98 4.55 -0.40
C CYS A 183 -15.24 3.76 -1.49
N ARG A 184 -15.34 2.45 -1.43
CA ARG A 184 -14.91 1.53 -2.47
C ARG A 184 -16.01 1.45 -3.52
N VAL A 185 -15.70 1.73 -4.76
CA VAL A 185 -16.65 1.71 -5.88
C VAL A 185 -16.14 0.77 -6.95
N LEU A 186 -16.97 -0.19 -7.34
CA LEU A 186 -16.74 -1.02 -8.52
C LEU A 186 -17.52 -0.45 -9.70
N VAL A 187 -16.80 -0.12 -10.76
CA VAL A 187 -17.37 0.35 -12.02
C VAL A 187 -17.01 -0.60 -13.15
N GLU A 188 -17.90 -0.70 -14.12
CA GLU A 188 -17.67 -1.45 -15.35
C GLU A 188 -17.42 -0.50 -16.50
N CYS A 189 -16.33 -0.75 -17.24
CA CYS A 189 -15.97 -0.07 -18.49
C CYS A 189 -15.62 -1.10 -19.55
N ALA A 190 -16.29 -1.07 -20.68
CA ALA A 190 -16.03 -1.97 -21.82
C ALA A 190 -15.93 -3.47 -21.43
N GLY A 191 -16.79 -3.92 -20.49
CA GLY A 191 -16.80 -5.30 -20.00
C GLY A 191 -15.73 -5.64 -18.96
N GLN A 192 -14.92 -4.67 -18.54
CA GLN A 192 -13.91 -4.83 -17.50
C GLN A 192 -14.36 -4.14 -16.20
N MET A 193 -14.17 -4.84 -15.07
CA MET A 193 -14.40 -4.28 -13.74
C MET A 193 -13.20 -3.51 -13.26
N LEU A 194 -13.42 -2.29 -12.76
CA LEU A 194 -12.40 -1.43 -12.17
C LEU A 194 -12.83 -1.04 -10.76
N GLU A 195 -11.87 -0.97 -9.87
CA GLU A 195 -12.05 -0.50 -8.50
C GLU A 195 -11.56 0.94 -8.35
N ALA A 196 -12.40 1.80 -7.82
CA ALA A 196 -12.04 3.15 -7.42
C ALA A 196 -12.19 3.33 -5.91
N SER A 197 -11.40 4.23 -5.34
CA SER A 197 -11.47 4.65 -3.94
C SER A 197 -11.71 6.15 -3.88
N ILE A 198 -12.90 6.55 -3.46
CA ILE A 198 -13.36 7.95 -3.43
C ILE A 198 -13.79 8.33 -2.01
N GLY A 199 -13.86 9.65 -1.73
CA GLY A 199 -14.18 10.14 -0.38
C GLY A 199 -15.63 9.87 0.02
N GLU A 200 -16.57 10.07 -0.91
CA GLU A 200 -18.02 9.97 -0.67
C GLU A 200 -18.68 9.07 -1.72
N PRO A 201 -19.81 8.41 -1.39
CA PRO A 201 -20.55 7.61 -2.35
C PRO A 201 -21.04 8.45 -3.54
N LEU A 202 -21.08 7.83 -4.71
CA LEU A 202 -21.66 8.44 -5.92
C LEU A 202 -23.20 8.36 -5.89
N GLU A 203 -23.83 9.39 -6.38
CA GLU A 203 -25.26 9.38 -6.67
C GLU A 203 -25.52 8.89 -8.09
N GLY A 204 -26.40 7.89 -8.25
CA GLY A 204 -26.80 7.33 -9.55
C GLY A 204 -26.02 6.08 -9.99
N GLU A 205 -26.38 5.57 -11.16
CA GLU A 205 -25.89 4.30 -11.70
C GLU A 205 -24.75 4.47 -12.72
N ARG A 206 -24.43 5.71 -13.11
CA ARG A 206 -23.40 6.01 -14.09
C ARG A 206 -22.42 7.05 -13.59
N ALA A 207 -21.19 6.91 -14.03
CA ALA A 207 -20.11 7.81 -13.68
C ALA A 207 -19.23 8.15 -14.88
N ARG A 208 -18.57 9.31 -14.77
CA ARG A 208 -17.44 9.68 -15.62
C ARG A 208 -16.17 9.54 -14.79
N VAL A 209 -15.12 9.00 -15.40
CA VAL A 209 -13.81 8.89 -14.77
C VAL A 209 -12.88 9.98 -15.28
N THR A 210 -11.97 10.39 -14.40
CA THR A 210 -10.81 11.21 -14.77
C THR A 210 -9.59 10.63 -14.07
N VAL A 211 -8.50 10.47 -14.79
CA VAL A 211 -7.22 10.02 -14.24
C VAL A 211 -6.26 11.20 -14.24
N ALA A 212 -5.89 11.68 -13.05
CA ALA A 212 -4.92 12.75 -12.94
C ALA A 212 -3.54 12.30 -13.46
N PRO A 213 -2.78 13.16 -14.16
CA PRO A 213 -1.44 12.83 -14.62
C PRO A 213 -0.54 12.34 -13.48
N HIS A 214 0.17 11.25 -13.71
CA HIS A 214 1.08 10.61 -12.75
C HIS A 214 2.20 9.87 -13.50
N ALA A 215 3.18 9.32 -12.80
CA ALA A 215 4.18 8.44 -13.43
C ALA A 215 3.49 7.13 -13.87
N LEU A 216 3.48 6.85 -15.18
CA LEU A 216 2.83 5.65 -15.72
C LEU A 216 3.61 4.39 -15.37
N VAL A 217 2.94 3.38 -14.84
CA VAL A 217 3.49 2.06 -14.59
C VAL A 217 2.92 1.09 -15.62
N LEU A 218 3.77 0.62 -16.52
CA LEU A 218 3.40 -0.18 -17.68
C LEU A 218 4.04 -1.57 -17.59
N PHE A 219 3.21 -2.61 -17.66
CA PHE A 219 3.63 -4.01 -17.70
C PHE A 219 3.36 -4.64 -19.05
N GLU A 220 4.12 -5.66 -19.39
CA GLU A 220 3.85 -6.48 -20.57
C GLU A 220 2.49 -7.19 -20.44
N GLN A 221 1.80 -7.36 -21.57
CA GLN A 221 0.55 -8.14 -21.57
C GLN A 221 0.87 -9.59 -21.22
N MET A 222 0.09 -10.17 -20.34
CA MET A 222 0.15 -11.61 -20.10
C MET A 222 -0.42 -12.32 -21.32
N SER A 223 0.37 -13.23 -21.88
CA SER A 223 -0.03 -14.12 -22.97
C SER A 223 -1.11 -15.09 -22.54
#